data_58fba8128c8138a2ab106a926f365261
#
_entry.id   58fba8128c8138a2ab106a926f365261
#
_cell.length_a   1.000
_cell.length_b   1.000
_cell.length_c   1.000
_cell.angle_alpha   90.00
_cell.angle_beta   90.00
_cell.angle_gamma   90.00
#
_symmetry.space_group_name_H-M   'P 1'
#
loop_
_entity.id
_entity.type
_entity.pdbx_description
1 polymer ?
#
loop_
_entity_poly.entity_id
_entity_poly.type
_entity_poly.pdbx_seq_one_letter_code
_entity_poly.pdbx_strand_id
1 'polypeptide(L)'
;MAAALSVSVSAASFPDIPDGAWYDNYVYQLVHLADAFAEGMDVPRIISGYDDGLFHPEDPVTRGEFLKMICEACAAQGNDPAVDPASGQPRNTMRDDIHWSGKYFTMANQHNVLISDAYSGGVMFNCTAEALDTPITRYEAAVILNNACTNIARESPVTVSNASDNITYYWRINAEYLNAVEQTYGRGLITGKDDGAFYGEDNLKRSEAAKVIYLFLWAGDREMPSWASIPSLSNSNTTTTPNVTAQDSFAFRYQRESATASGLANIRKEIFGSSTKSYFYSSADAAPYMQTVTIPIWRYDNSGTKVSSSMSVTVHKLVADEIKSIFTEIYNDPEQFPIYGGWSVGGARFTDSMRHAWGMAIDVNAYYNAEMNFKSGYQRVTCGYGWWPYGLDGTTWVNRSANLYHGSMSGPSTYSISPNGSVVRAFAKYGWGWGGSGSNVIGTQRGWSSGNSFDFMHFSVLSTGG
;
A
#
# COMPACT_ATOMS: atom_id res chain seq x y z
N MET A 1 34.69 6.20 -9.48
CA MET A 1 34.24 7.33 -8.63
C MET A 1 32.86 7.73 -9.12
N ALA A 2 31.83 7.22 -8.49
CA ALA A 2 30.46 7.65 -8.73
C ALA A 2 30.17 8.81 -7.77
N ALA A 3 29.94 9.99 -8.33
CA ALA A 3 29.51 11.15 -7.55
C ALA A 3 28.06 10.94 -7.16
N ALA A 4 27.81 10.77 -5.87
CA ALA A 4 26.50 10.88 -5.30
C ALA A 4 26.01 12.31 -5.52
N LEU A 5 24.99 12.48 -6.35
CA LEU A 5 24.23 13.72 -6.42
C LEU A 5 23.42 13.82 -5.11
N SER A 6 23.97 14.56 -4.16
CA SER A 6 23.18 15.05 -3.04
C SER A 6 22.17 16.05 -3.59
N VAL A 7 20.92 15.64 -3.72
CA VAL A 7 19.81 16.57 -3.85
C VAL A 7 19.70 17.24 -2.50
N SER A 8 20.19 18.46 -2.40
CA SER A 8 19.94 19.32 -1.26
C SER A 8 18.44 19.66 -1.26
N VAL A 9 17.66 18.91 -0.50
CA VAL A 9 16.28 19.28 -0.17
C VAL A 9 16.40 20.49 0.75
N SER A 10 16.04 21.65 0.26
CA SER A 10 16.05 22.91 0.99
C SER A 10 14.85 22.98 1.90
N ALA A 11 15.10 23.35 3.14
CA ALA A 11 14.23 23.73 4.23
C ALA A 11 13.65 22.56 5.03
N ALA A 12 14.24 22.34 6.21
CA ALA A 12 13.62 21.61 7.31
C ALA A 12 12.16 22.07 7.51
N SER A 13 11.25 21.15 7.70
CA SER A 13 9.83 21.46 7.98
C SER A 13 9.66 22.22 9.30
N PHE A 14 10.68 22.19 10.17
CA PHE A 14 10.68 22.81 11.49
C PHE A 14 12.05 23.44 11.82
N PRO A 15 12.06 24.61 12.53
CA PRO A 15 13.29 25.34 12.83
C PRO A 15 14.28 24.60 13.72
N ASP A 16 13.83 23.63 14.51
CA ASP A 16 14.64 22.83 15.44
C ASP A 16 15.18 21.54 14.82
N ILE A 17 14.97 21.31 13.52
CA ILE A 17 15.58 20.22 12.78
C ILE A 17 16.80 20.75 12.05
N PRO A 18 18.03 20.35 12.45
CA PRO A 18 19.24 20.77 11.74
C PRO A 18 19.29 20.21 10.32
N ASP A 19 19.79 21.00 9.38
CA ASP A 19 20.04 20.55 8.01
C ASP A 19 20.91 19.29 8.00
N GLY A 20 20.42 18.23 7.34
CA GLY A 20 21.11 16.94 7.24
C GLY A 20 21.05 16.08 8.49
N ALA A 21 20.19 16.39 9.45
CA ALA A 21 19.88 15.46 10.53
C ALA A 21 19.41 14.13 9.95
N TRP A 22 19.82 13.00 10.56
CA TRP A 22 19.48 11.65 10.05
C TRP A 22 17.98 11.39 9.93
N TYR A 23 17.15 12.12 10.68
CA TYR A 23 15.70 12.01 10.70
C TYR A 23 14.97 13.06 9.83
N ASP A 24 15.68 14.05 9.31
CA ASP A 24 15.11 15.19 8.55
C ASP A 24 14.22 14.69 7.39
N ASN A 25 14.73 13.81 6.55
CA ASN A 25 13.98 13.26 5.42
C ASN A 25 12.72 12.51 5.87
N TYR A 26 12.76 11.75 6.96
CA TYR A 26 11.59 11.02 7.46
C TYR A 26 10.50 11.97 7.93
N VAL A 27 10.87 13.00 8.67
CA VAL A 27 9.94 14.04 9.13
C VAL A 27 9.36 14.80 7.95
N TYR A 28 10.20 15.24 7.01
CA TYR A 28 9.78 15.94 5.80
C TYR A 28 8.72 15.14 5.02
N GLN A 29 8.98 13.88 4.74
CA GLN A 29 8.06 13.01 3.98
C GLN A 29 6.73 12.82 4.69
N LEU A 30 6.72 12.66 6.02
CA LEU A 30 5.49 12.48 6.79
C LEU A 30 4.67 13.76 6.93
N VAL A 31 5.32 14.93 7.03
CA VAL A 31 4.65 16.24 7.09
C VAL A 31 4.01 16.59 5.76
N HIS A 32 4.77 16.38 4.67
CA HIS A 32 4.34 16.72 3.31
C HIS A 32 3.58 15.59 2.59
N LEU A 33 3.27 14.51 3.30
CA LEU A 33 2.45 13.44 2.73
C LEU A 33 1.12 14.00 2.18
N ALA A 34 0.54 14.96 2.89
CA ALA A 34 -0.69 15.64 2.48
C ALA A 34 -0.56 16.39 1.15
N ASP A 35 0.63 16.91 0.83
CA ASP A 35 0.87 17.68 -0.41
C ASP A 35 0.83 16.77 -1.65
N ALA A 36 0.97 15.45 -1.46
CA ALA A 36 0.84 14.46 -2.52
C ALA A 36 -0.63 14.14 -2.89
N PHE A 37 -1.58 14.65 -2.13
CA PHE A 37 -3.01 14.43 -2.34
C PHE A 37 -3.66 15.67 -2.97
N ALA A 38 -4.77 15.47 -3.69
CA ALA A 38 -5.48 16.55 -4.36
C ALA A 38 -6.04 17.60 -3.36
N GLU A 39 -6.06 18.87 -3.76
CA GLU A 39 -6.59 19.96 -2.97
C GLU A 39 -8.05 19.70 -2.56
N GLY A 40 -8.34 19.77 -1.27
CA GLY A 40 -9.69 19.52 -0.71
C GLY A 40 -9.92 18.10 -0.17
N MET A 41 -8.93 17.22 -0.21
CA MET A 41 -9.01 15.93 0.47
C MET A 41 -8.67 16.08 1.96
N ASP A 42 -9.42 15.40 2.82
CA ASP A 42 -9.06 15.26 4.24
C ASP A 42 -7.96 14.21 4.36
N VAL A 43 -6.71 14.68 4.30
CA VAL A 43 -5.55 13.80 4.33
C VAL A 43 -5.08 13.64 5.77
N PRO A 44 -4.82 12.39 6.21
CA PRO A 44 -4.29 12.15 7.53
C PRO A 44 -3.00 12.92 7.81
N ARG A 45 -3.00 13.76 8.83
CA ARG A 45 -1.78 14.43 9.32
C ARG A 45 -1.09 13.51 10.31
N ILE A 46 -0.16 12.70 9.83
CA ILE A 46 0.54 11.70 10.64
C ILE A 46 1.41 12.38 11.69
N ILE A 47 2.20 13.34 11.28
CA ILE A 47 3.07 14.16 12.15
C ILE A 47 2.75 15.64 11.95
N SER A 48 2.73 16.38 13.04
CA SER A 48 2.68 17.85 13.05
C SER A 48 3.65 18.37 14.12
N GLY A 49 4.09 19.61 14.00
CA GLY A 49 4.75 20.31 15.09
C GLY A 49 3.83 20.62 16.25
N TYR A 50 4.39 21.17 17.31
CA TYR A 50 3.67 21.67 18.48
C TYR A 50 3.24 23.14 18.28
N ASP A 51 2.50 23.66 19.24
CA ASP A 51 1.99 25.04 19.20
C ASP A 51 3.09 26.11 19.19
N ASP A 52 4.30 25.75 19.63
CA ASP A 52 5.50 26.61 19.54
C ASP A 52 6.16 26.61 18.14
N GLY A 53 5.63 25.83 17.21
CA GLY A 53 6.13 25.70 15.86
C GLY A 53 7.36 24.81 15.71
N LEU A 54 7.74 24.06 16.75
CA LEU A 54 8.88 23.15 16.77
C LEU A 54 8.43 21.68 16.63
N PHE A 55 9.38 20.81 16.29
CA PHE A 55 9.17 19.36 16.18
C PHE A 55 9.53 18.60 17.46
N HIS A 56 10.50 19.08 18.20
CA HIS A 56 11.06 18.46 19.41
C HIS A 56 11.59 17.04 19.17
N PRO A 57 12.59 16.85 18.30
CA PRO A 57 13.04 15.52 17.85
C PRO A 57 13.56 14.61 18.96
N GLU A 58 14.09 15.18 20.02
CA GLU A 58 14.70 14.45 21.15
C GLU A 58 13.71 14.12 22.27
N ASP A 59 12.53 14.74 22.25
CA ASP A 59 11.51 14.48 23.26
C ASP A 59 10.91 13.08 23.08
N PRO A 60 10.55 12.39 24.18
CA PRO A 60 9.87 11.13 24.10
C PRO A 60 8.46 11.31 23.53
N VAL A 61 8.06 10.46 22.59
CA VAL A 61 6.69 10.43 22.09
C VAL A 61 5.78 9.74 23.09
N THR A 62 4.59 10.28 23.33
CA THR A 62 3.60 9.66 24.21
C THR A 62 2.87 8.50 23.52
N ARG A 63 2.24 7.61 24.32
CA ARG A 63 1.41 6.52 23.80
C ARG A 63 0.29 7.05 22.90
N GLY A 64 -0.37 8.14 23.32
CA GLY A 64 -1.43 8.79 22.56
C GLY A 64 -0.96 9.36 21.22
N GLU A 65 0.21 10.02 21.19
CA GLU A 65 0.82 10.51 19.96
C GLU A 65 1.23 9.37 19.01
N PHE A 66 1.84 8.31 19.55
CA PHE A 66 2.23 7.16 18.74
C PHE A 66 1.02 6.42 18.16
N LEU A 67 -0.07 6.27 18.93
CA LEU A 67 -1.33 5.72 18.43
C LEU A 67 -1.93 6.57 17.31
N LYS A 68 -1.89 7.91 17.44
CA LYS A 68 -2.28 8.80 16.34
C LYS A 68 -1.43 8.50 15.10
N MET A 69 -0.11 8.53 15.23
CA MET A 69 0.79 8.31 14.11
C MET A 69 0.51 7.00 13.37
N ILE A 70 0.36 5.90 14.09
CA ILE A 70 0.14 4.59 13.46
C ILE A 70 -1.26 4.48 12.84
N CYS A 71 -2.32 4.99 13.47
CA CYS A 71 -3.66 4.97 12.91
C CYS A 71 -3.77 5.83 11.65
N GLU A 72 -3.21 7.03 11.67
CA GLU A 72 -3.18 7.91 10.50
C GLU A 72 -2.31 7.33 9.37
N ALA A 73 -1.21 6.64 9.71
CA ALA A 73 -0.40 5.92 8.73
C ALA A 73 -1.18 4.76 8.09
N CYS A 74 -1.94 3.99 8.86
CA CYS A 74 -2.82 2.96 8.33
C CYS A 74 -3.89 3.55 7.39
N ALA A 75 -4.49 4.68 7.78
CA ALA A 75 -5.48 5.37 6.96
C ALA A 75 -4.86 5.87 5.63
N ALA A 76 -3.65 6.42 5.68
CA ALA A 76 -2.91 6.86 4.49
C ALA A 76 -2.59 5.72 3.52
N GLN A 77 -2.46 4.49 4.02
CA GLN A 77 -2.33 3.28 3.18
C GLN A 77 -3.67 2.74 2.66
N GLY A 78 -4.80 3.40 2.93
CA GLY A 78 -6.14 2.91 2.60
C GLY A 78 -6.66 1.82 3.55
N ASN A 79 -5.97 1.60 4.67
CA ASN A 79 -6.36 0.67 5.72
C ASN A 79 -6.90 1.44 6.94
N ASP A 80 -7.86 2.34 6.73
CA ASP A 80 -8.37 3.22 7.78
C ASP A 80 -8.99 2.40 8.94
N PRO A 81 -8.38 2.41 10.13
CA PRO A 81 -8.90 1.66 11.27
C PRO A 81 -10.19 2.24 11.85
N ALA A 82 -10.57 3.46 11.45
CA ALA A 82 -11.85 4.06 11.81
C ALA A 82 -13.03 3.48 11.02
N VAL A 83 -12.76 2.75 9.95
CA VAL A 83 -13.78 2.17 9.06
C VAL A 83 -13.88 0.66 9.27
N ASP A 84 -15.10 0.15 9.37
CA ASP A 84 -15.33 -1.29 9.35
C ASP A 84 -15.15 -1.82 7.91
N PRO A 85 -14.16 -2.69 7.67
CA PRO A 85 -13.87 -3.20 6.32
C PRO A 85 -15.00 -4.05 5.74
N ALA A 86 -15.88 -4.60 6.58
CA ALA A 86 -17.01 -5.41 6.11
C ALA A 86 -18.19 -4.57 5.63
N SER A 87 -18.40 -3.40 6.23
CA SER A 87 -19.57 -2.54 5.94
C SER A 87 -19.19 -1.22 5.27
N GLY A 88 -17.91 -0.83 5.29
CA GLY A 88 -17.45 0.49 4.82
C GLY A 88 -17.97 1.65 5.68
N GLN A 89 -18.57 1.36 6.84
CA GLN A 89 -19.14 2.38 7.72
C GLN A 89 -18.15 2.79 8.81
N PRO A 90 -18.18 4.05 9.26
CA PRO A 90 -17.39 4.48 10.40
C PRO A 90 -17.68 3.61 11.63
N ARG A 91 -16.64 3.18 12.30
CA ARG A 91 -16.75 2.49 13.59
C ARG A 91 -17.18 3.49 14.65
N ASN A 92 -18.35 3.28 15.20
CA ASN A 92 -19.00 4.22 16.10
C ASN A 92 -18.57 3.99 17.55
N THR A 93 -17.36 4.44 17.94
CA THR A 93 -16.93 4.41 19.36
C THR A 93 -15.73 5.31 19.58
N MET A 94 -15.90 6.60 19.45
CA MET A 94 -14.85 7.55 19.78
C MET A 94 -14.84 7.83 21.28
N ARG A 95 -13.66 7.84 21.89
CA ARG A 95 -13.43 8.12 23.31
C ARG A 95 -12.62 9.41 23.52
N ASP A 96 -12.82 10.39 22.64
CA ASP A 96 -12.25 11.74 22.77
C ASP A 96 -12.79 12.52 23.98
N ASP A 97 -13.88 12.06 24.58
CA ASP A 97 -14.39 12.55 25.86
C ASP A 97 -13.42 12.31 27.04
N ILE A 98 -12.52 11.34 26.94
CA ILE A 98 -11.52 11.02 27.96
C ILE A 98 -10.20 11.74 27.69
N HIS A 99 -9.75 11.70 26.45
CA HIS A 99 -8.49 12.26 26.01
C HIS A 99 -8.52 12.50 24.48
N TRP A 100 -7.83 13.52 23.98
CA TRP A 100 -7.81 13.85 22.56
C TRP A 100 -7.39 12.67 21.66
N SER A 101 -6.57 11.75 22.17
CA SER A 101 -6.15 10.54 21.48
C SER A 101 -7.00 9.30 21.77
N GLY A 102 -8.06 9.43 22.56
CA GLY A 102 -8.92 8.31 22.94
C GLY A 102 -9.57 7.60 21.76
N LYS A 103 -9.86 8.33 20.67
CA LYS A 103 -10.32 7.76 19.41
C LYS A 103 -9.29 6.80 18.81
N TYR A 104 -8.02 7.17 18.81
CA TYR A 104 -6.92 6.32 18.26
C TYR A 104 -6.70 5.09 19.12
N PHE A 105 -6.81 5.21 20.45
CA PHE A 105 -6.83 4.05 21.34
C PHE A 105 -7.96 3.09 20.97
N THR A 106 -9.17 3.60 20.78
CA THR A 106 -10.33 2.80 20.42
C THR A 106 -10.12 2.06 19.08
N MET A 107 -9.63 2.77 18.06
CA MET A 107 -9.29 2.20 16.76
C MET A 107 -8.25 1.08 16.90
N ALA A 108 -7.14 1.35 17.57
CA ALA A 108 -6.05 0.39 17.77
C ALA A 108 -6.53 -0.86 18.54
N ASN A 109 -7.35 -0.66 19.58
CA ASN A 109 -7.87 -1.76 20.38
C ASN A 109 -8.86 -2.65 19.60
N GLN A 110 -9.72 -2.07 18.79
CA GLN A 110 -10.66 -2.81 17.94
C GLN A 110 -9.97 -3.70 16.90
N HIS A 111 -8.77 -3.34 16.50
CA HIS A 111 -7.93 -4.12 15.58
C HIS A 111 -6.90 -5.02 16.29
N ASN A 112 -7.03 -5.20 17.60
CA ASN A 112 -6.08 -5.97 18.43
C ASN A 112 -4.63 -5.48 18.32
N VAL A 113 -4.42 -4.19 18.04
CA VAL A 113 -3.07 -3.60 17.93
C VAL A 113 -2.42 -3.46 19.30
N LEU A 114 -3.22 -3.31 20.36
CA LEU A 114 -2.77 -3.14 21.74
C LEU A 114 -2.64 -4.43 22.54
N ILE A 115 -2.93 -5.59 21.93
CA ILE A 115 -2.83 -6.89 22.59
C ILE A 115 -1.38 -7.34 22.70
N SER A 116 -0.97 -7.77 23.88
CA SER A 116 0.39 -8.23 24.14
C SER A 116 0.42 -9.47 25.05
N ASP A 117 1.32 -10.38 24.76
CA ASP A 117 1.60 -11.56 25.60
C ASP A 117 2.12 -11.15 26.98
N ALA A 118 2.81 -10.00 27.09
CA ALA A 118 3.25 -9.41 28.34
C ALA A 118 2.09 -9.12 29.33
N TYR A 119 0.88 -9.06 28.81
CA TYR A 119 -0.34 -8.85 29.58
C TYR A 119 -1.30 -10.04 29.48
N SER A 120 -0.78 -11.24 29.34
CA SER A 120 -1.55 -12.49 29.20
C SER A 120 -2.57 -12.44 28.06
N GLY A 121 -2.20 -11.81 26.94
CA GLY A 121 -3.10 -11.57 25.80
C GLY A 121 -4.09 -10.44 26.02
N GLY A 122 -3.91 -9.63 27.06
CA GLY A 122 -4.71 -8.44 27.35
C GLY A 122 -4.16 -7.17 26.71
N VAL A 123 -4.87 -6.06 26.95
CA VAL A 123 -4.51 -4.73 26.46
C VAL A 123 -3.34 -4.17 27.28
N MET A 124 -2.31 -3.65 26.61
CA MET A 124 -1.08 -3.16 27.23
C MET A 124 -1.29 -2.00 28.23
N PHE A 125 -2.25 -1.12 27.94
CA PHE A 125 -2.59 0.02 28.81
C PHE A 125 -4.05 0.43 28.58
N ASN A 126 -4.61 1.16 29.56
CA ASN A 126 -6.00 1.58 29.53
C ASN A 126 -6.19 2.93 28.80
N CYS A 127 -7.42 3.20 28.36
CA CYS A 127 -7.80 4.49 27.79
C CYS A 127 -8.06 5.50 28.92
N THR A 128 -6.99 6.01 29.54
CA THR A 128 -7.03 7.11 30.52
C THR A 128 -6.05 8.19 30.09
N ALA A 129 -6.28 9.44 30.48
CA ALA A 129 -5.37 10.53 30.16
C ALA A 129 -3.95 10.22 30.65
N GLU A 130 -3.81 9.78 31.89
CA GLU A 130 -2.51 9.41 32.48
C GLU A 130 -1.77 8.35 31.63
N ALA A 131 -2.46 7.29 31.22
CA ALA A 131 -1.85 6.23 30.41
C ALA A 131 -1.47 6.71 29.00
N LEU A 132 -2.29 7.57 28.39
CA LEU A 132 -2.07 8.07 27.03
C LEU A 132 -1.01 9.17 26.96
N ASP A 133 -0.79 9.94 28.04
CA ASP A 133 0.28 10.93 28.17
C ASP A 133 1.62 10.33 28.62
N THR A 134 1.62 9.06 29.03
CA THR A 134 2.86 8.36 29.37
C THR A 134 3.73 8.17 28.10
N PRO A 135 5.06 8.44 28.17
CA PRO A 135 5.98 8.09 27.11
C PRO A 135 5.91 6.62 26.72
N ILE A 136 5.89 6.34 25.41
CA ILE A 136 5.86 4.96 24.91
C ILE A 136 7.27 4.35 24.96
N THR A 137 7.37 3.11 25.45
CA THR A 137 8.64 2.38 25.40
C THR A 137 8.86 1.74 24.01
N ARG A 138 10.11 1.40 23.72
CA ARG A 138 10.47 0.69 22.48
C ARG A 138 9.81 -0.69 22.41
N TYR A 139 9.61 -1.38 23.56
CA TYR A 139 8.83 -2.62 23.61
C TYR A 139 7.38 -2.42 23.20
N GLU A 140 6.70 -1.44 23.76
CA GLU A 140 5.32 -1.14 23.41
C GLU A 140 5.17 -0.73 21.94
N ALA A 141 6.10 0.09 21.46
CA ALA A 141 6.12 0.49 20.05
C ALA A 141 6.34 -0.73 19.12
N ALA A 142 7.20 -1.68 19.51
CA ALA A 142 7.40 -2.92 18.75
C ALA A 142 6.12 -3.75 18.67
N VAL A 143 5.39 -3.91 19.79
CA VAL A 143 4.10 -4.63 19.80
C VAL A 143 3.09 -3.94 18.89
N ILE A 144 2.91 -2.62 19.03
CA ILE A 144 1.97 -1.85 18.21
C ILE A 144 2.31 -1.97 16.72
N LEU A 145 3.57 -1.79 16.35
CA LEU A 145 4.01 -1.91 14.95
C LEU A 145 3.82 -3.33 14.40
N ASN A 146 4.24 -4.36 15.14
CA ASN A 146 4.04 -5.74 14.71
C ASN A 146 2.57 -6.07 14.49
N ASN A 147 1.72 -5.67 15.43
CA ASN A 147 0.29 -5.93 15.35
C ASN A 147 -0.37 -5.08 14.27
N ALA A 148 0.06 -3.83 14.04
CA ALA A 148 -0.43 -3.01 12.94
C ALA A 148 -0.04 -3.61 11.59
N CYS A 149 1.20 -4.06 11.41
CA CYS A 149 1.64 -4.79 10.22
C CYS A 149 0.75 -6.01 9.97
N THR A 150 0.51 -6.83 10.99
CA THR A 150 -0.22 -8.10 10.84
C THR A 150 -1.73 -7.90 10.73
N ASN A 151 -2.33 -7.10 11.63
CA ASN A 151 -3.77 -7.05 11.81
C ASN A 151 -4.45 -6.00 10.92
N ILE A 152 -3.72 -4.94 10.54
CA ILE A 152 -4.25 -3.85 9.71
C ILE A 152 -3.64 -3.90 8.30
N ALA A 153 -2.31 -3.80 8.18
CA ALA A 153 -1.63 -3.81 6.89
C ALA A 153 -1.57 -5.20 6.23
N ARG A 154 -1.94 -6.27 6.95
CA ARG A 154 -2.02 -7.66 6.46
C ARG A 154 -0.67 -8.21 5.96
N GLU A 155 0.42 -7.73 6.52
CA GLU A 155 1.74 -8.27 6.23
C GLU A 155 1.93 -9.66 6.85
N SER A 156 2.56 -10.56 6.10
CA SER A 156 2.95 -11.87 6.64
C SER A 156 4.00 -11.72 7.75
N PRO A 157 3.97 -12.55 8.78
CA PRO A 157 5.07 -12.64 9.74
C PRO A 157 6.40 -12.93 9.03
N VAL A 158 7.49 -12.34 9.47
CA VAL A 158 8.82 -12.68 8.96
C VAL A 158 9.35 -13.94 9.64
N THR A 159 10.05 -14.78 8.87
CA THR A 159 10.84 -15.87 9.44
C THR A 159 12.17 -15.31 9.92
N VAL A 160 12.46 -15.54 11.17
CA VAL A 160 13.68 -15.07 11.85
C VAL A 160 14.56 -16.28 12.14
N SER A 161 15.81 -16.20 11.72
CA SER A 161 16.80 -17.24 11.95
C SER A 161 17.99 -16.68 12.74
N ASN A 162 18.34 -17.32 13.85
CA ASN A 162 19.51 -16.93 14.65
C ASN A 162 19.48 -15.47 15.16
N ALA A 163 18.30 -14.96 15.58
CA ALA A 163 18.17 -13.61 16.14
C ALA A 163 19.10 -13.44 17.37
N SER A 164 19.26 -14.48 18.18
CA SER A 164 20.16 -14.49 19.33
C SER A 164 21.66 -14.24 19.01
N ASP A 165 22.07 -14.53 17.79
CA ASP A 165 23.44 -14.33 17.34
C ASP A 165 23.63 -12.94 16.71
N ASN A 166 22.54 -12.26 16.39
CA ASN A 166 22.52 -11.03 15.58
C ASN A 166 22.03 -9.80 16.35
N ILE A 167 21.26 -9.96 17.42
CA ILE A 167 20.82 -8.85 18.28
C ILE A 167 21.71 -8.85 19.54
N THR A 168 22.47 -7.80 19.71
CA THR A 168 23.36 -7.64 20.87
C THR A 168 22.54 -7.68 22.16
N TYR A 169 23.04 -8.39 23.15
CA TYR A 169 22.33 -8.60 24.42
C TYR A 169 20.93 -9.18 24.29
N TYR A 170 20.70 -10.06 23.31
CA TYR A 170 19.39 -10.69 23.02
C TYR A 170 18.77 -11.31 24.28
N TRP A 171 19.59 -11.91 25.18
CA TRP A 171 19.18 -12.51 26.45
C TRP A 171 18.60 -11.51 27.46
N ARG A 172 18.79 -10.20 27.25
CA ARG A 172 18.18 -9.13 28.06
C ARG A 172 16.79 -8.71 27.55
N ILE A 173 16.39 -9.18 26.38
CA ILE A 173 15.06 -8.89 25.87
C ILE A 173 14.05 -9.63 26.75
N ASN A 174 13.08 -8.92 27.30
CA ASN A 174 12.00 -9.52 28.07
C ASN A 174 11.24 -10.52 27.18
N ALA A 175 11.12 -11.77 27.64
CA ALA A 175 10.54 -12.88 26.89
C ALA A 175 9.13 -12.58 26.36
N GLU A 176 8.37 -11.78 27.09
CA GLU A 176 6.99 -11.38 26.74
C GLU A 176 6.91 -10.46 25.53
N TYR A 177 8.01 -9.76 25.20
CA TYR A 177 8.10 -8.89 24.02
C TYR A 177 8.92 -9.51 22.88
N LEU A 178 9.50 -10.68 23.12
CA LEU A 178 10.50 -11.28 22.24
C LEU A 178 10.00 -11.41 20.80
N ASN A 179 8.81 -11.96 20.61
CA ASN A 179 8.21 -12.11 19.29
C ASN A 179 8.05 -10.74 18.59
N ALA A 180 7.52 -9.72 19.28
CA ALA A 180 7.33 -8.40 18.69
C ALA A 180 8.68 -7.74 18.31
N VAL A 181 9.71 -7.92 19.14
CA VAL A 181 11.07 -7.44 18.86
C VAL A 181 11.64 -8.14 17.64
N GLU A 182 11.61 -9.47 17.58
CA GLU A 182 12.11 -10.23 16.44
C GLU A 182 11.39 -9.87 15.15
N GLN A 183 10.07 -9.74 15.19
CA GLN A 183 9.26 -9.40 14.03
C GLN A 183 9.53 -7.97 13.53
N THR A 184 9.64 -6.98 14.42
CA THR A 184 9.91 -5.60 14.02
C THR A 184 11.37 -5.38 13.60
N TYR A 185 12.30 -6.05 14.27
CA TYR A 185 13.70 -6.03 13.88
C TYR A 185 13.91 -6.73 12.53
N GLY A 186 13.32 -7.91 12.37
CA GLY A 186 13.38 -8.67 11.13
C GLY A 186 12.73 -7.95 9.92
N ARG A 187 11.72 -7.13 10.16
CA ARG A 187 11.15 -6.24 9.13
C ARG A 187 11.98 -4.98 8.85
N GLY A 188 13.03 -4.72 9.63
CA GLY A 188 13.79 -3.48 9.52
C GLY A 188 13.03 -2.24 9.99
N LEU A 189 12.02 -2.40 10.87
CA LEU A 189 11.23 -1.30 11.43
C LEU A 189 11.90 -0.64 12.62
N ILE A 190 12.10 -1.41 13.70
CA ILE A 190 12.86 -0.99 14.87
C ILE A 190 14.08 -1.91 15.00
N THR A 191 15.26 -1.35 14.78
CA THR A 191 16.52 -2.06 14.89
C THR A 191 17.22 -1.69 16.21
N GLY A 192 18.34 -2.35 16.52
CA GLY A 192 19.19 -1.99 17.64
C GLY A 192 19.73 -0.55 17.53
N LYS A 193 20.20 -0.02 18.66
CA LYS A 193 20.98 1.21 18.68
C LYS A 193 22.39 0.95 18.10
N ASP A 194 23.28 1.92 18.18
CA ASP A 194 24.64 1.86 17.58
C ASP A 194 25.46 0.65 18.02
N ASP A 195 25.20 0.10 19.21
CA ASP A 195 25.81 -1.10 19.73
C ASP A 195 25.07 -2.40 19.34
N GLY A 196 23.98 -2.30 18.58
CA GLY A 196 23.16 -3.41 18.14
C GLY A 196 22.17 -3.94 19.20
N ALA A 197 22.11 -3.36 20.40
CA ALA A 197 21.17 -3.76 21.44
C ALA A 197 19.81 -3.08 21.30
N PHE A 198 18.72 -3.80 21.67
CA PHE A 198 17.35 -3.30 21.43
C PHE A 198 16.91 -2.23 22.43
N TYR A 199 17.33 -2.31 23.69
CA TYR A 199 16.93 -1.36 24.75
C TYR A 199 15.43 -1.13 24.86
N GLY A 200 14.66 -2.19 25.06
CA GLY A 200 13.20 -2.16 24.98
C GLY A 200 12.50 -1.29 26.01
N GLU A 201 13.11 -1.08 27.20
CA GLU A 201 12.57 -0.22 28.25
C GLU A 201 12.81 1.28 28.01
N ASP A 202 13.68 1.64 27.06
CA ASP A 202 13.91 3.03 26.72
C ASP A 202 12.67 3.63 26.04
N ASN A 203 12.40 4.90 26.33
CA ASN A 203 11.37 5.65 25.63
C ASN A 203 11.76 5.91 24.17
N LEU A 204 10.77 5.83 23.28
CA LEU A 204 10.97 6.14 21.88
C LEU A 204 10.95 7.66 21.68
N LYS A 205 12.00 8.21 21.06
CA LYS A 205 12.07 9.64 20.71
C LYS A 205 11.20 9.98 19.51
N ARG A 206 10.77 11.23 19.36
CA ARG A 206 9.95 11.65 18.22
C ARG A 206 10.69 11.51 16.87
N SER A 207 12.00 11.75 16.85
CA SER A 207 12.85 11.47 15.67
C SER A 207 12.86 9.98 15.29
N GLU A 208 12.94 9.10 16.28
CA GLU A 208 12.88 7.66 16.08
C GLU A 208 11.46 7.22 15.64
N ALA A 209 10.41 7.79 16.27
CA ALA A 209 9.02 7.55 15.88
C ALA A 209 8.77 7.95 14.42
N ALA A 210 9.27 9.09 13.99
CA ALA A 210 9.16 9.50 12.58
C ALA A 210 9.79 8.47 11.64
N LYS A 211 10.99 7.97 11.94
CA LYS A 211 11.64 6.93 11.14
C LYS A 211 10.80 5.65 11.09
N VAL A 212 10.33 5.13 12.22
CA VAL A 212 9.61 3.84 12.23
C VAL A 212 8.24 3.94 11.57
N ILE A 213 7.55 5.07 11.69
CA ILE A 213 6.28 5.33 10.99
C ILE A 213 6.51 5.50 9.48
N TYR A 214 7.57 6.19 9.09
CA TYR A 214 7.99 6.26 7.70
C TYR A 214 8.22 4.84 7.12
N LEU A 215 9.04 4.03 7.79
CA LEU A 215 9.32 2.65 7.37
C LEU A 215 8.08 1.75 7.43
N PHE A 216 7.12 2.03 8.29
CA PHE A 216 5.83 1.34 8.27
C PHE A 216 5.06 1.66 6.98
N LEU A 217 5.02 2.92 6.57
CA LEU A 217 4.34 3.38 5.34
C LEU A 217 5.03 2.91 4.06
N TRP A 218 6.35 3.07 4.00
CA TRP A 218 7.16 2.73 2.82
C TRP A 218 7.95 1.44 3.07
N ALA A 219 7.24 0.31 3.02
CA ALA A 219 7.83 -1.00 3.29
C ALA A 219 9.01 -1.35 2.36
N GLY A 220 9.07 -0.76 1.17
CA GLY A 220 10.19 -0.91 0.23
C GLY A 220 11.50 -0.28 0.69
N ASP A 221 11.45 0.67 1.63
CA ASP A 221 12.63 1.36 2.17
C ASP A 221 13.18 0.67 3.44
N ARG A 222 12.57 -0.43 3.86
CA ARG A 222 13.02 -1.22 5.01
C ARG A 222 14.26 -2.02 4.66
N GLU A 223 15.30 -1.86 5.44
CA GLU A 223 16.49 -2.70 5.34
C GLU A 223 16.31 -3.95 6.23
N MET A 224 15.76 -5.01 5.64
CA MET A 224 15.64 -6.28 6.33
C MET A 224 17.03 -6.90 6.56
N PRO A 225 17.34 -7.35 7.78
CA PRO A 225 18.61 -8.01 8.03
C PRO A 225 18.66 -9.39 7.33
N SER A 226 19.87 -9.83 6.97
CA SER A 226 20.07 -11.08 6.21
C SER A 226 19.60 -12.35 6.93
N TRP A 227 19.41 -12.29 8.24
CA TRP A 227 18.90 -13.39 9.06
C TRP A 227 17.37 -13.42 9.20
N ALA A 228 16.68 -12.45 8.57
CA ALA A 228 15.23 -12.44 8.49
C ALA A 228 14.78 -12.54 7.04
N SER A 229 13.69 -13.23 6.81
CA SER A 229 13.07 -13.37 5.49
C SER A 229 11.55 -13.38 5.60
N ILE A 230 10.88 -12.86 4.60
CA ILE A 230 9.44 -13.09 4.45
C ILE A 230 9.28 -14.55 4.03
N PRO A 231 8.48 -15.37 4.75
CA PRO A 231 8.29 -16.77 4.37
C PRO A 231 7.80 -16.87 2.93
N SER A 232 8.62 -17.42 2.06
CA SER A 232 8.14 -17.90 0.77
C SER A 232 7.27 -19.10 1.07
N LEU A 233 5.99 -19.08 0.76
CA LEU A 233 5.17 -20.27 0.78
C LEU A 233 5.81 -21.25 -0.19
N SER A 234 6.51 -22.27 0.37
CA SER A 234 7.20 -23.28 -0.40
C SER A 234 6.17 -24.18 -1.10
N ASN A 235 5.79 -23.80 -2.31
CA ASN A 235 5.33 -24.75 -3.28
C ASN A 235 6.54 -25.14 -4.13
N SER A 236 6.95 -26.38 -4.00
CA SER A 236 8.00 -27.01 -4.81
C SER A 236 7.58 -27.10 -6.27
N ASN A 237 7.68 -26.00 -6.98
CA ASN A 237 7.85 -25.95 -8.42
C ASN A 237 8.79 -24.80 -8.71
N THR A 238 10.06 -25.15 -8.94
CA THR A 238 11.15 -24.27 -9.33
C THR A 238 10.85 -23.65 -10.68
N THR A 239 10.17 -22.50 -10.69
CA THR A 239 10.32 -21.52 -11.73
C THR A 239 10.98 -20.31 -11.08
N THR A 240 12.20 -20.01 -11.49
CA THR A 240 12.95 -18.82 -11.12
C THR A 240 12.07 -17.60 -11.39
N THR A 241 11.48 -17.02 -10.34
CA THR A 241 10.74 -15.77 -10.45
C THR A 241 11.77 -14.66 -10.57
N PRO A 242 11.78 -13.87 -11.64
CA PRO A 242 12.60 -12.68 -11.70
C PRO A 242 12.12 -11.72 -10.61
N ASN A 243 13.03 -11.32 -9.74
CA ASN A 243 12.72 -10.44 -8.61
C ASN A 243 12.79 -8.99 -9.11
N VAL A 244 11.70 -8.51 -9.71
CA VAL A 244 11.55 -7.06 -9.92
C VAL A 244 11.13 -6.47 -8.59
N THR A 245 11.97 -5.62 -8.00
CA THR A 245 11.56 -4.88 -6.82
C THR A 245 10.49 -3.86 -7.21
N ALA A 246 9.59 -3.53 -6.31
CA ALA A 246 8.53 -2.55 -6.59
C ALA A 246 9.11 -1.20 -7.05
N GLN A 247 10.24 -0.79 -6.50
CA GLN A 247 10.93 0.47 -6.83
C GLN A 247 11.57 0.45 -8.22
N ASP A 248 11.96 -0.72 -8.73
CA ASP A 248 12.53 -0.89 -10.06
C ASP A 248 11.45 -1.14 -11.12
N SER A 249 10.17 -1.01 -10.76
CA SER A 249 9.07 -1.23 -11.67
C SER A 249 9.12 -0.28 -12.88
N PHE A 250 8.71 -0.76 -14.02
CA PHE A 250 8.60 0.04 -15.23
C PHE A 250 7.59 1.18 -15.05
N ALA A 251 6.51 0.95 -14.28
CA ALA A 251 5.50 1.96 -14.03
C ALA A 251 6.07 3.19 -13.30
N PHE A 252 6.85 2.99 -12.23
CA PHE A 252 7.52 4.11 -11.56
C PHE A 252 8.59 4.76 -12.43
N ARG A 253 9.35 3.96 -13.18
CA ARG A 253 10.34 4.48 -14.13
C ARG A 253 9.67 5.33 -15.21
N TYR A 254 8.58 4.87 -15.77
CA TYR A 254 7.81 5.61 -16.75
C TYR A 254 7.37 6.98 -16.20
N GLN A 255 6.84 7.02 -15.00
CA GLN A 255 6.38 8.27 -14.37
C GLN A 255 7.52 9.29 -14.21
N ARG A 256 8.69 8.83 -13.75
CA ARG A 256 9.86 9.71 -13.58
C ARG A 256 10.40 10.23 -14.92
N GLU A 257 10.62 9.33 -15.86
CA GLU A 257 11.32 9.65 -17.12
C GLU A 257 10.41 10.37 -18.11
N SER A 258 9.10 10.06 -18.14
CA SER A 258 8.16 10.73 -19.05
C SER A 258 7.85 12.19 -18.67
N ALA A 259 8.30 12.66 -17.52
CA ALA A 259 8.14 14.04 -17.09
C ALA A 259 8.93 15.04 -17.95
N THR A 260 9.93 14.60 -18.71
CA THR A 260 10.72 15.42 -19.63
C THR A 260 10.53 14.98 -21.08
N ALA A 261 10.67 15.91 -22.02
CA ALA A 261 10.54 15.60 -23.45
C ALA A 261 11.56 14.55 -23.93
N SER A 262 12.81 14.64 -23.46
CA SER A 262 13.87 13.68 -23.77
C SER A 262 13.62 12.33 -23.14
N GLY A 263 13.20 12.28 -21.89
CA GLY A 263 12.84 11.04 -21.20
C GLY A 263 11.64 10.35 -21.85
N LEU A 264 10.60 11.11 -22.21
CA LEU A 264 9.46 10.57 -22.96
C LEU A 264 9.87 9.98 -24.32
N ALA A 265 10.80 10.63 -25.03
CA ALA A 265 11.31 10.12 -26.30
C ALA A 265 12.07 8.79 -26.11
N ASN A 266 12.88 8.69 -25.06
CA ASN A 266 13.61 7.45 -24.71
C ASN A 266 12.64 6.32 -24.35
N ILE A 267 11.67 6.58 -23.47
CA ILE A 267 10.64 5.61 -23.08
C ILE A 267 9.83 5.13 -24.29
N ARG A 268 9.43 6.03 -25.19
CA ARG A 268 8.74 5.65 -26.44
C ARG A 268 9.58 4.72 -27.29
N LYS A 269 10.89 4.98 -27.38
CA LYS A 269 11.81 4.11 -28.11
C LYS A 269 11.85 2.71 -27.52
N GLU A 270 11.80 2.57 -26.20
CA GLU A 270 11.75 1.27 -25.54
C GLU A 270 10.41 0.56 -25.78
N ILE A 271 9.28 1.27 -25.64
CA ILE A 271 7.95 0.69 -25.82
C ILE A 271 7.68 0.35 -27.29
N PHE A 272 7.93 1.27 -28.22
CA PHE A 272 7.50 1.16 -29.62
C PHE A 272 8.62 0.96 -30.63
N GLY A 273 9.87 0.90 -30.19
CA GLY A 273 11.03 0.87 -31.05
C GLY A 273 11.39 2.19 -31.74
N SER A 274 10.65 3.28 -31.41
CA SER A 274 10.84 4.61 -32.02
C SER A 274 10.49 5.71 -31.03
N SER A 275 11.33 6.75 -30.97
CA SER A 275 11.12 7.91 -30.09
C SER A 275 9.91 8.80 -30.49
N THR A 276 9.44 8.68 -31.73
CA THR A 276 8.33 9.47 -32.26
C THR A 276 7.01 8.70 -32.31
N LYS A 277 7.05 7.37 -32.21
CA LYS A 277 5.89 6.50 -32.24
C LYS A 277 5.19 6.56 -30.87
N SER A 278 3.86 6.60 -30.86
CA SER A 278 3.04 6.69 -29.65
C SER A 278 2.03 5.55 -29.50
N TYR A 279 1.93 4.65 -30.49
CA TYR A 279 1.08 3.45 -30.46
C TYR A 279 1.58 2.45 -31.49
N PHE A 280 1.17 1.19 -31.38
CA PHE A 280 1.38 0.15 -32.39
C PHE A 280 0.31 0.25 -33.47
N TYR A 281 0.72 0.15 -34.73
CA TYR A 281 -0.20 0.28 -35.88
C TYR A 281 -1.02 -1.00 -36.12
N SER A 282 -0.56 -2.14 -35.60
CA SER A 282 -1.23 -3.43 -35.75
C SER A 282 -0.72 -4.43 -34.71
N SER A 283 -1.40 -5.56 -34.58
CA SER A 283 -0.93 -6.69 -33.76
C SER A 283 0.40 -7.25 -34.23
N ALA A 284 0.65 -7.26 -35.55
CA ALA A 284 1.92 -7.70 -36.12
C ALA A 284 3.07 -6.76 -35.73
N ASP A 285 2.81 -5.46 -35.72
CA ASP A 285 3.76 -4.44 -35.30
C ASP A 285 4.07 -4.52 -33.78
N ALA A 286 3.09 -4.89 -32.98
CA ALA A 286 3.25 -5.07 -31.54
C ALA A 286 3.90 -6.41 -31.14
N ALA A 287 3.71 -7.46 -31.95
CA ALA A 287 4.11 -8.83 -31.60
C ALA A 287 5.57 -8.98 -31.12
N PRO A 288 6.58 -8.29 -31.70
CA PRO A 288 7.96 -8.38 -31.21
C PRO A 288 8.17 -7.85 -29.80
N TYR A 289 7.26 -7.04 -29.30
CA TYR A 289 7.31 -6.37 -27.98
C TYR A 289 6.46 -7.08 -26.95
N MET A 290 5.63 -8.03 -27.32
CA MET A 290 4.74 -8.76 -26.43
C MET A 290 5.37 -10.03 -25.89
N GLN A 291 4.95 -10.42 -24.69
CA GLN A 291 5.31 -11.66 -24.02
C GLN A 291 4.10 -12.22 -23.30
N THR A 292 3.87 -13.52 -23.48
CA THR A 292 2.88 -14.25 -22.65
C THR A 292 3.57 -14.76 -21.40
N VAL A 293 2.97 -14.48 -20.25
CA VAL A 293 3.43 -14.92 -18.93
C VAL A 293 2.37 -15.74 -18.24
N THR A 294 2.79 -16.72 -17.46
CA THR A 294 1.93 -17.49 -16.57
C THR A 294 1.92 -16.84 -15.20
N ILE A 295 0.73 -16.59 -14.66
CA ILE A 295 0.49 -15.98 -13.37
C ILE A 295 -0.25 -16.95 -12.44
N PRO A 296 0.09 -17.00 -11.14
CA PRO A 296 -0.65 -17.80 -10.16
C PRO A 296 -1.97 -17.10 -9.83
N ILE A 297 -3.02 -17.88 -9.61
CA ILE A 297 -4.35 -17.38 -9.26
C ILE A 297 -5.04 -18.30 -8.24
N TRP A 298 -5.97 -17.74 -7.49
CA TRP A 298 -7.02 -18.49 -6.82
C TRP A 298 -8.26 -18.51 -7.70
N ARG A 299 -8.98 -19.61 -7.73
CA ARG A 299 -10.28 -19.72 -8.39
C ARG A 299 -11.20 -20.67 -7.64
N TYR A 300 -12.49 -20.61 -7.89
CA TYR A 300 -13.40 -21.65 -7.44
C TYR A 300 -13.48 -22.75 -8.50
N ASP A 301 -13.48 -24.01 -8.05
CA ASP A 301 -13.76 -25.15 -8.91
C ASP A 301 -15.30 -25.37 -9.08
N ASN A 302 -15.67 -26.41 -9.80
CA ASN A 302 -17.09 -26.75 -10.07
C ASN A 302 -17.87 -27.14 -8.80
N SER A 303 -17.19 -27.46 -7.70
CA SER A 303 -17.81 -27.76 -6.40
C SER A 303 -17.98 -26.50 -5.54
N GLY A 304 -17.49 -25.34 -5.98
CA GLY A 304 -17.45 -24.11 -5.21
C GLY A 304 -16.31 -24.05 -4.19
N THR A 305 -15.32 -24.94 -4.30
CA THR A 305 -14.13 -24.92 -3.43
C THR A 305 -13.08 -23.99 -4.03
N LYS A 306 -12.49 -23.13 -3.19
CA LYS A 306 -11.38 -22.26 -3.61
C LYS A 306 -10.11 -23.08 -3.77
N VAL A 307 -9.54 -23.09 -4.97
CA VAL A 307 -8.35 -23.87 -5.33
C VAL A 307 -7.28 -23.01 -5.98
N SER A 308 -6.02 -23.38 -5.76
CA SER A 308 -4.87 -22.82 -6.45
C SER A 308 -4.87 -23.23 -7.93
N SER A 309 -4.49 -22.30 -8.81
CA SER A 309 -4.43 -22.50 -10.25
C SER A 309 -3.43 -21.52 -10.87
N SER A 310 -3.35 -21.54 -12.19
CA SER A 310 -2.60 -20.56 -12.96
C SER A 310 -3.33 -20.22 -14.25
N MET A 311 -2.99 -19.06 -14.83
CA MET A 311 -3.45 -18.68 -16.16
C MET A 311 -2.37 -17.90 -16.92
N SER A 312 -2.54 -17.79 -18.22
CA SER A 312 -1.62 -17.03 -19.07
C SER A 312 -2.21 -15.67 -19.42
N VAL A 313 -1.37 -14.65 -19.43
CA VAL A 313 -1.70 -13.30 -19.89
C VAL A 313 -0.60 -12.77 -20.79
N THR A 314 -0.98 -12.08 -21.86
CA THR A 314 -0.03 -11.45 -22.79
C THR A 314 0.09 -9.96 -22.47
N VAL A 315 1.32 -9.50 -22.24
CA VAL A 315 1.65 -8.12 -21.89
C VAL A 315 2.90 -7.67 -22.61
N HIS A 316 3.24 -6.40 -22.52
CA HIS A 316 4.51 -5.89 -23.03
C HIS A 316 5.70 -6.49 -22.26
N LYS A 317 6.81 -6.80 -22.95
CA LYS A 317 8.01 -7.38 -22.33
C LYS A 317 8.56 -6.57 -21.18
N LEU A 318 8.48 -5.24 -21.24
CA LEU A 318 8.96 -4.33 -20.19
C LEU A 318 8.24 -4.48 -18.86
N VAL A 319 7.02 -5.02 -18.86
CA VAL A 319 6.21 -5.22 -17.66
C VAL A 319 5.92 -6.70 -17.35
N ALA A 320 6.45 -7.61 -18.14
CA ALA A 320 6.14 -9.03 -18.05
C ALA A 320 6.50 -9.64 -16.68
N ASP A 321 7.69 -9.34 -16.18
CA ASP A 321 8.15 -9.83 -14.88
C ASP A 321 7.49 -9.07 -13.71
N GLU A 322 7.17 -7.81 -13.91
CA GLU A 322 6.40 -7.00 -12.97
C GLU A 322 4.98 -7.57 -12.78
N ILE A 323 4.30 -7.94 -13.86
CA ILE A 323 2.98 -8.59 -13.80
C ILE A 323 3.04 -9.93 -13.07
N LYS A 324 4.09 -10.74 -13.29
CA LYS A 324 4.28 -11.96 -12.49
C LYS A 324 4.42 -11.65 -11.00
N SER A 325 5.20 -10.64 -10.67
CA SER A 325 5.42 -10.22 -9.27
C SER A 325 4.12 -9.74 -8.64
N ILE A 326 3.36 -8.87 -9.32
CA ILE A 326 2.07 -8.36 -8.86
C ILE A 326 1.09 -9.51 -8.59
N PHE A 327 0.92 -10.43 -9.54
CA PHE A 327 -0.01 -11.56 -9.35
C PHE A 327 0.48 -12.59 -8.33
N THR A 328 1.79 -12.71 -8.14
CA THR A 328 2.35 -13.52 -7.04
C THR A 328 1.99 -12.91 -5.69
N GLU A 329 2.01 -11.58 -5.55
CA GLU A 329 1.57 -10.91 -4.33
C GLU A 329 0.07 -11.08 -4.09
N ILE A 330 -0.78 -10.89 -5.11
CA ILE A 330 -2.22 -11.12 -5.00
C ILE A 330 -2.51 -12.57 -4.59
N TYR A 331 -1.80 -13.52 -5.17
CA TYR A 331 -1.94 -14.94 -4.86
C TYR A 331 -1.54 -15.28 -3.43
N ASN A 332 -0.45 -14.69 -2.93
CA ASN A 332 0.07 -14.91 -1.58
C ASN A 332 -0.65 -14.08 -0.50
N ASP A 333 -1.46 -13.12 -0.89
CA ASP A 333 -2.22 -12.30 0.06
C ASP A 333 -3.26 -13.16 0.81
N PRO A 334 -3.45 -12.97 2.12
CA PRO A 334 -4.45 -13.70 2.90
C PRO A 334 -5.88 -13.58 2.39
N GLU A 335 -6.22 -12.53 1.63
CA GLU A 335 -7.51 -12.40 0.94
C GLU A 335 -7.73 -13.55 -0.04
N GLN A 336 -6.65 -14.07 -0.64
CA GLN A 336 -6.73 -15.10 -1.68
C GLN A 336 -7.78 -14.72 -2.74
N PHE A 337 -7.67 -13.50 -3.27
CA PHE A 337 -8.63 -12.93 -4.20
C PHE A 337 -8.88 -13.88 -5.40
N PRO A 338 -10.13 -14.28 -5.66
CA PRO A 338 -10.40 -15.26 -6.70
C PRO A 338 -10.49 -14.61 -8.09
N ILE A 339 -9.94 -15.28 -9.08
CA ILE A 339 -10.08 -14.93 -10.50
C ILE A 339 -11.16 -15.78 -11.13
N TYR A 340 -12.08 -15.16 -11.87
CA TYR A 340 -13.26 -15.80 -12.46
C TYR A 340 -12.97 -16.40 -13.84
N GLY A 341 -12.31 -17.53 -13.94
CA GLY A 341 -12.14 -18.26 -15.21
C GLY A 341 -11.18 -17.62 -16.24
N GLY A 342 -11.07 -18.25 -17.39
CA GLY A 342 -9.99 -18.04 -18.37
C GLY A 342 -9.94 -16.70 -19.13
N TRP A 343 -10.95 -15.86 -19.04
CA TRP A 343 -11.01 -14.55 -19.69
C TRP A 343 -10.99 -13.39 -18.70
N SER A 344 -10.79 -13.70 -17.45
CA SER A 344 -10.95 -12.74 -16.35
C SER A 344 -9.72 -11.89 -16.08
N VAL A 345 -8.60 -12.12 -16.75
CA VAL A 345 -7.45 -11.21 -16.76
C VAL A 345 -7.12 -10.89 -18.22
N GLY A 346 -7.49 -9.70 -18.64
CA GLY A 346 -7.26 -9.20 -19.99
C GLY A 346 -6.00 -8.35 -20.06
N GLY A 347 -5.03 -8.75 -20.88
CA GLY A 347 -3.81 -8.00 -21.16
C GLY A 347 -3.88 -7.24 -22.49
N ALA A 348 -2.89 -7.47 -23.37
CA ALA A 348 -2.76 -6.77 -24.65
C ALA A 348 -3.97 -7.01 -25.57
N ARG A 349 -4.57 -5.93 -26.06
CA ARG A 349 -5.65 -5.88 -27.06
C ARG A 349 -5.33 -4.86 -28.11
N PHE A 350 -5.42 -5.22 -29.39
CA PHE A 350 -5.06 -4.35 -30.51
C PHE A 350 -6.27 -3.77 -31.24
N THR A 351 -7.40 -3.70 -30.55
CA THR A 351 -8.66 -3.14 -31.08
C THR A 351 -8.82 -1.65 -30.84
N ASP A 352 -7.94 -1.06 -30.04
CA ASP A 352 -7.94 0.34 -29.68
C ASP A 352 -6.53 0.94 -29.66
N SER A 353 -6.40 2.23 -29.49
CA SER A 353 -5.13 2.95 -29.37
C SER A 353 -4.67 3.16 -27.93
N MET A 354 -5.35 2.53 -26.97
CA MET A 354 -5.20 2.75 -25.54
C MET A 354 -4.11 1.82 -24.94
N ARG A 355 -3.97 1.84 -23.63
CA ARG A 355 -2.90 1.13 -22.92
C ARG A 355 -2.92 -0.39 -23.09
N HIS A 356 -4.09 -0.99 -23.31
CA HIS A 356 -4.19 -2.38 -23.70
C HIS A 356 -3.50 -2.67 -25.02
N ALA A 357 -3.58 -1.76 -26.00
CA ALA A 357 -2.86 -1.89 -27.26
C ALA A 357 -1.33 -1.83 -27.09
N TRP A 358 -0.85 -1.22 -26.01
CA TRP A 358 0.57 -1.22 -25.66
C TRP A 358 1.00 -2.48 -24.90
N GLY A 359 0.05 -3.32 -24.45
CA GLY A 359 0.30 -4.42 -23.53
C GLY A 359 0.68 -3.93 -22.11
N MET A 360 0.29 -2.73 -21.74
CA MET A 360 0.62 -2.06 -20.49
C MET A 360 -0.63 -1.70 -19.66
N ALA A 361 -1.70 -2.44 -19.87
CA ALA A 361 -2.90 -2.42 -19.05
C ALA A 361 -3.40 -3.84 -18.80
N ILE A 362 -4.06 -4.04 -17.68
CA ILE A 362 -4.67 -5.29 -17.24
C ILE A 362 -6.08 -5.01 -16.77
N ASP A 363 -7.03 -5.78 -17.27
CA ASP A 363 -8.38 -5.86 -16.70
C ASP A 363 -8.50 -7.12 -15.85
N VAL A 364 -9.01 -7.00 -14.63
CA VAL A 364 -9.20 -8.11 -13.71
C VAL A 364 -10.67 -8.32 -13.42
N ASN A 365 -11.18 -9.54 -13.63
CA ASN A 365 -12.58 -9.93 -13.39
C ASN A 365 -13.60 -8.96 -14.00
N ALA A 366 -13.44 -8.62 -15.27
CA ALA A 366 -14.20 -7.58 -15.97
C ALA A 366 -15.74 -7.67 -15.78
N TYR A 367 -16.30 -8.89 -15.76
CA TYR A 367 -17.73 -9.11 -15.55
C TYR A 367 -18.23 -8.68 -14.15
N TYR A 368 -17.35 -8.69 -13.15
CA TYR A 368 -17.66 -8.38 -11.75
C TYR A 368 -17.14 -7.03 -11.28
N ASN A 369 -16.59 -6.22 -12.19
CA ASN A 369 -16.00 -4.92 -11.91
C ASN A 369 -16.44 -3.92 -12.98
N ALA A 370 -17.39 -3.07 -12.63
CA ALA A 370 -18.06 -2.21 -13.59
C ALA A 370 -17.14 -1.11 -14.13
N GLU A 371 -17.29 -0.82 -15.43
CA GLU A 371 -16.97 0.51 -15.98
C GLU A 371 -18.21 1.39 -15.81
N MET A 372 -18.03 2.59 -15.27
CA MET A 372 -19.08 3.58 -15.07
C MET A 372 -18.70 4.90 -15.72
N ASN A 373 -19.65 5.52 -16.42
CA ASN A 373 -19.45 6.82 -17.02
C ASN A 373 -20.63 7.75 -16.67
N PHE A 374 -20.33 8.89 -16.06
CA PHE A 374 -21.28 9.86 -15.53
C PHE A 374 -21.16 11.24 -16.21
N LYS A 375 -20.73 11.29 -17.45
CA LYS A 375 -20.73 12.55 -18.21
C LYS A 375 -22.13 13.13 -18.27
N SER A 376 -22.23 14.47 -18.28
CA SER A 376 -23.49 15.21 -18.29
C SER A 376 -24.46 14.63 -19.33
N GLY A 377 -25.65 14.22 -18.88
CA GLY A 377 -26.67 13.61 -19.70
C GLY A 377 -26.44 12.15 -20.13
N TYR A 378 -25.36 11.51 -19.67
CA TYR A 378 -25.06 10.13 -20.00
C TYR A 378 -24.56 9.38 -18.78
N GLN A 379 -25.25 8.31 -18.42
CA GLN A 379 -24.86 7.42 -17.34
C GLN A 379 -24.84 5.99 -17.86
N ARG A 380 -23.70 5.31 -17.74
CA ARG A 380 -23.52 3.96 -18.24
C ARG A 380 -22.81 3.10 -17.17
N VAL A 381 -23.30 1.87 -17.04
CA VAL A 381 -22.64 0.78 -16.30
C VAL A 381 -22.49 -0.39 -17.26
N THR A 382 -21.31 -0.95 -17.38
CA THR A 382 -20.99 -1.99 -18.38
C THR A 382 -21.14 -3.41 -17.89
N CYS A 383 -21.24 -3.65 -16.58
CA CYS A 383 -21.42 -4.99 -16.05
C CYS A 383 -22.37 -5.04 -14.83
N GLY A 384 -22.75 -6.26 -14.44
CA GLY A 384 -23.77 -6.48 -13.43
C GLY A 384 -23.35 -6.30 -11.97
N TYR A 385 -22.06 -6.14 -11.65
CA TYR A 385 -21.55 -6.16 -10.28
C TYR A 385 -20.48 -5.08 -10.08
N GLY A 386 -20.26 -4.69 -8.83
CA GLY A 386 -19.18 -3.80 -8.46
C GLY A 386 -19.49 -2.88 -7.28
N TRP A 387 -18.52 -2.06 -6.93
CA TRP A 387 -18.63 -1.00 -5.94
C TRP A 387 -19.19 0.27 -6.56
N TRP A 388 -19.97 1.03 -5.79
CA TRP A 388 -20.38 2.38 -6.18
C TRP A 388 -19.24 3.34 -5.87
N PRO A 389 -18.81 4.19 -6.81
CA PRO A 389 -17.65 5.02 -6.60
C PRO A 389 -17.89 6.11 -5.56
N TYR A 390 -16.82 6.43 -4.86
CA TYR A 390 -16.70 7.59 -4.01
C TYR A 390 -16.86 8.87 -4.85
N GLY A 391 -17.60 9.84 -4.35
CA GLY A 391 -17.71 11.14 -5.00
C GLY A 391 -18.95 11.37 -5.83
N LEU A 392 -19.74 10.33 -6.15
CA LEU A 392 -21.07 10.53 -6.76
C LEU A 392 -22.15 10.91 -5.75
N ASP A 393 -22.01 10.39 -4.53
CA ASP A 393 -22.80 10.76 -3.37
C ASP A 393 -22.02 11.68 -2.42
N GLY A 394 -20.79 12.03 -2.77
CA GLY A 394 -19.95 13.02 -2.13
C GLY A 394 -19.01 12.50 -1.05
N THR A 395 -19.05 11.23 -0.61
CA THR A 395 -18.30 10.90 0.60
C THR A 395 -17.63 9.53 0.70
N THR A 396 -18.16 8.43 0.15
CA THR A 396 -17.58 7.09 0.39
C THR A 396 -17.89 6.06 -0.68
N TRP A 397 -17.01 5.06 -0.82
CA TRP A 397 -17.28 3.85 -1.56
C TRP A 397 -18.47 3.12 -0.91
N VAL A 398 -19.50 2.84 -1.69
CA VAL A 398 -20.71 2.20 -1.16
C VAL A 398 -21.01 0.89 -1.86
N ASN A 399 -21.39 -0.09 -1.06
CA ASN A 399 -21.92 -1.37 -1.53
C ASN A 399 -23.41 -1.21 -1.77
N ARG A 400 -23.82 -0.88 -3.01
CA ARG A 400 -25.23 -0.80 -3.36
C ARG A 400 -25.50 -1.21 -4.80
N SER A 401 -26.72 -1.67 -5.04
CA SER A 401 -27.25 -1.83 -6.38
C SER A 401 -27.56 -0.48 -7.01
N ALA A 402 -27.39 -0.34 -8.30
CA ALA A 402 -27.74 0.84 -9.05
C ALA A 402 -28.46 0.48 -10.35
N ASN A 403 -29.56 1.20 -10.63
CA ASN A 403 -30.21 1.19 -11.92
C ASN A 403 -29.93 2.51 -12.61
N LEU A 404 -29.30 2.45 -13.77
CA LEU A 404 -28.93 3.61 -14.56
C LEU A 404 -29.53 3.48 -15.96
N TYR A 405 -29.58 4.59 -16.69
CA TYR A 405 -30.22 4.67 -18.00
C TYR A 405 -29.71 3.62 -19.00
N HIS A 406 -28.45 3.20 -18.91
CA HIS A 406 -27.81 2.21 -19.80
C HIS A 406 -27.26 1.00 -19.05
N GLY A 407 -27.89 0.53 -18.00
CA GLY A 407 -27.50 -0.67 -17.30
C GLY A 407 -27.94 -0.69 -15.85
N SER A 408 -27.73 -1.82 -15.22
CA SER A 408 -27.98 -2.02 -13.79
C SER A 408 -26.77 -2.73 -13.19
N MET A 409 -26.48 -2.42 -11.94
CA MET A 409 -25.40 -3.02 -11.17
C MET A 409 -25.96 -3.52 -9.85
N SER A 410 -25.66 -4.77 -9.52
CA SER A 410 -25.76 -5.30 -8.16
C SER A 410 -24.57 -4.79 -7.32
N GLY A 411 -24.65 -4.88 -6.00
CA GLY A 411 -23.49 -4.65 -5.14
C GLY A 411 -22.33 -5.62 -5.45
N PRO A 412 -21.16 -5.43 -4.82
CA PRO A 412 -19.99 -6.24 -5.09
C PRO A 412 -20.23 -7.72 -4.81
N SER A 413 -19.61 -8.56 -5.61
CA SER A 413 -19.54 -10.02 -5.45
C SER A 413 -18.18 -10.42 -4.88
N THR A 414 -17.99 -11.72 -4.62
CA THR A 414 -16.69 -12.29 -4.23
C THR A 414 -15.58 -12.02 -5.25
N TYR A 415 -15.92 -11.76 -6.50
CA TYR A 415 -14.99 -11.46 -7.60
C TYR A 415 -14.81 -9.96 -7.85
N SER A 416 -15.50 -9.11 -7.10
CA SER A 416 -15.38 -7.66 -7.24
C SER A 416 -14.15 -7.15 -6.49
N ILE A 417 -13.34 -6.33 -7.17
CA ILE A 417 -12.14 -5.71 -6.62
C ILE A 417 -12.55 -4.72 -5.54
N SER A 418 -12.15 -5.00 -4.30
CA SER A 418 -12.34 -4.05 -3.21
C SER A 418 -11.38 -2.87 -3.37
N PRO A 419 -11.82 -1.63 -3.14
CA PRO A 419 -10.95 -0.45 -3.15
C PRO A 419 -9.69 -0.57 -2.28
N ASN A 420 -9.76 -1.34 -1.20
CA ASN A 420 -8.65 -1.61 -0.28
C ASN A 420 -8.16 -3.07 -0.34
N GLY A 421 -8.58 -3.83 -1.35
CA GLY A 421 -8.26 -5.24 -1.50
C GLY A 421 -6.84 -5.50 -1.99
N SER A 422 -6.44 -6.77 -1.94
CA SER A 422 -5.10 -7.23 -2.35
C SER A 422 -4.73 -6.84 -3.78
N VAL A 423 -5.70 -6.86 -4.70
CA VAL A 423 -5.47 -6.51 -6.10
C VAL A 423 -5.02 -5.06 -6.22
N VAL A 424 -5.77 -4.14 -5.61
CA VAL A 424 -5.46 -2.70 -5.68
C VAL A 424 -4.12 -2.41 -4.99
N ARG A 425 -3.87 -3.00 -3.81
CA ARG A 425 -2.60 -2.84 -3.09
C ARG A 425 -1.40 -3.34 -3.90
N ALA A 426 -1.51 -4.53 -4.50
CA ALA A 426 -0.42 -5.11 -5.25
C ALA A 426 -0.08 -4.28 -6.50
N PHE A 427 -1.06 -3.86 -7.29
CA PHE A 427 -0.81 -2.97 -8.44
C PHE A 427 -0.25 -1.61 -8.03
N ALA A 428 -0.80 -1.00 -6.96
CA ALA A 428 -0.33 0.29 -6.45
C ALA A 428 1.12 0.25 -5.97
N LYS A 429 1.52 -0.84 -5.31
CA LYS A 429 2.90 -1.06 -4.86
C LYS A 429 3.91 -0.97 -6.00
N TYR A 430 3.54 -1.40 -7.20
CA TYR A 430 4.38 -1.31 -8.41
C TYR A 430 4.12 -0.04 -9.22
N GLY A 431 3.36 0.92 -8.70
CA GLY A 431 3.13 2.22 -9.34
C GLY A 431 2.09 2.22 -10.46
N TRP A 432 1.28 1.15 -10.58
CA TRP A 432 0.18 1.09 -11.53
C TRP A 432 -1.01 1.91 -11.05
N GLY A 433 -1.64 2.62 -11.95
CA GLY A 433 -2.90 3.32 -11.68
C GLY A 433 -4.09 2.36 -11.72
N TRP A 434 -5.11 2.64 -10.90
CA TRP A 434 -6.37 1.91 -10.88
C TRP A 434 -7.51 2.78 -11.38
N GLY A 435 -8.24 2.32 -12.39
CA GLY A 435 -9.38 3.03 -12.98
C GLY A 435 -10.57 3.22 -12.01
N GLY A 436 -10.66 2.41 -10.97
CA GLY A 436 -11.68 2.52 -9.94
C GLY A 436 -11.53 3.73 -9.02
N SER A 437 -10.34 4.32 -8.91
CA SER A 437 -10.14 5.54 -8.11
C SER A 437 -10.59 6.83 -8.80
N GLY A 438 -10.98 6.77 -10.07
CA GLY A 438 -11.37 7.95 -10.83
C GLY A 438 -10.25 8.97 -10.91
N SER A 439 -10.58 10.26 -10.75
CA SER A 439 -9.56 11.32 -10.62
C SER A 439 -8.98 11.43 -9.21
N ASN A 440 -9.51 10.70 -8.25
CA ASN A 440 -9.08 10.73 -6.86
C ASN A 440 -7.92 9.77 -6.64
N VAL A 441 -6.89 10.23 -5.96
CA VAL A 441 -5.78 9.39 -5.50
C VAL A 441 -6.17 8.81 -4.15
N ILE A 442 -6.21 7.48 -4.05
CA ILE A 442 -6.40 6.79 -2.76
C ILE A 442 -5.04 6.24 -2.33
N GLY A 443 -4.44 6.85 -1.32
CA GLY A 443 -3.10 6.49 -0.87
C GLY A 443 -2.06 6.74 -1.98
N THR A 444 -1.18 5.78 -2.24
CA THR A 444 -0.20 5.81 -3.34
C THR A 444 -0.80 5.47 -4.71
N GLN A 445 -2.10 5.19 -4.77
CA GLN A 445 -2.78 4.82 -6.00
C GLN A 445 -3.10 6.08 -6.79
N ARG A 446 -2.67 6.09 -8.05
CA ARG A 446 -2.99 7.16 -8.97
C ARG A 446 -4.26 6.82 -9.72
N GLY A 447 -5.25 7.72 -9.64
CA GLY A 447 -6.53 7.54 -10.28
C GLY A 447 -6.50 7.75 -11.78
N TRP A 448 -7.57 7.36 -12.42
CA TRP A 448 -7.86 7.63 -13.82
C TRP A 448 -8.29 9.09 -14.00
N SER A 449 -7.93 9.72 -15.12
CA SER A 449 -7.87 11.18 -15.28
C SER A 449 -9.17 11.94 -15.48
N SER A 450 -10.34 11.32 -15.45
CA SER A 450 -11.57 12.08 -15.61
C SER A 450 -12.54 11.79 -14.47
N GLY A 451 -12.78 12.76 -13.61
CA GLY A 451 -13.66 12.68 -12.45
C GLY A 451 -15.10 12.22 -12.68
N ASN A 452 -15.43 11.80 -13.91
CA ASN A 452 -16.74 11.33 -14.31
C ASN A 452 -16.73 9.92 -14.92
N SER A 453 -15.58 9.23 -14.93
CA SER A 453 -15.45 7.86 -15.43
C SER A 453 -14.65 7.01 -14.45
N PHE A 454 -15.15 5.81 -14.20
CA PHE A 454 -14.53 4.81 -13.34
C PHE A 454 -14.50 3.48 -14.09
N ASP A 455 -13.39 2.77 -13.98
CA ASP A 455 -13.24 1.45 -14.56
C ASP A 455 -12.57 0.52 -13.52
N PHE A 456 -13.41 -0.15 -12.76
CA PHE A 456 -12.97 -0.93 -11.59
C PHE A 456 -12.14 -2.17 -11.96
N MET A 457 -12.25 -2.66 -13.19
CA MET A 457 -11.44 -3.78 -13.66
C MET A 457 -10.02 -3.37 -14.07
N HIS A 458 -9.82 -2.09 -14.41
CA HIS A 458 -8.67 -1.61 -15.17
C HIS A 458 -7.50 -1.14 -14.32
N PHE A 459 -6.31 -1.64 -14.62
CA PHE A 459 -5.02 -1.20 -14.10
C PHE A 459 -4.08 -0.87 -15.25
N SER A 460 -3.35 0.24 -15.17
CA SER A 460 -2.40 0.62 -16.20
C SER A 460 -1.12 1.25 -15.65
N VAL A 461 -0.03 1.10 -16.42
CA VAL A 461 1.30 1.67 -16.10
C VAL A 461 1.27 3.18 -15.89
N LEU A 462 0.29 3.87 -16.43
CA LEU A 462 0.23 5.32 -16.45
C LEU A 462 -0.76 5.84 -15.44
N SER A 463 -0.36 6.87 -14.70
CA SER A 463 -1.20 7.57 -13.72
C SER A 463 -2.40 8.31 -14.33
N THR A 464 -2.35 8.61 -15.61
CA THR A 464 -3.47 9.16 -16.37
C THR A 464 -3.99 8.06 -17.26
N GLY A 465 -5.10 7.45 -16.88
CA GLY A 465 -5.80 6.43 -17.63
C GLY A 465 -5.81 6.77 -19.12
N GLY A 466 -5.46 5.83 -19.88
CA GLY A 466 -5.17 6.08 -21.17
C GLY A 466 -5.86 6.14 -22.32
#